data_fe48d2cf9ef3f16612f5b7c8c92d7f3e
#
_entry.id   fe48d2cf9ef3f16612f5b7c8c92d7f3e
#
_cell.length_a   1.000
_cell.length_b   1.000
_cell.length_c   1.000
_cell.angle_alpha   90.00
_cell.angle_beta   90.00
_cell.angle_gamma   90.00
#
_symmetry.space_group_name_H-M   'P 1'
#
loop_
_entity.id
_entity.type
_entity.pdbx_description
1 polymer ?
#
loop_
_entity_poly.entity_id
_entity_poly.type
_entity_poly.pdbx_seq_one_letter_code
_entity_poly.pdbx_strand_id
1 'polypeptide(L)'
;TIGRRQRQMCIRDSLFSLGFVPIVNENDSIATSEIKYGDNDRLASRVAQISGADCLILLSDVEGLYTKNPKINKEAILIKEISTIDDKIEKIATKSISEHGTGGMKTKIDAAKVCQLSGCHMAIANGLVHRPIQKILSDNNCTWFLPNISKLDARKKWIISSISPKGDVIIDDGALNALRKGKSLLAAGIKTVRGNFNKGDHI
;
A
#
# COMPACT_ATOMS: atom_id res chain seq x y z
N THR A 1 5.41 -24.05 9.80
CA THR A 1 6.15 -23.43 8.68
C THR A 1 5.84 -21.95 8.66
N ILE A 2 6.84 -21.13 8.97
CA ILE A 2 6.73 -19.67 8.83
C ILE A 2 6.50 -19.38 7.35
N GLY A 3 5.36 -18.79 7.02
CA GLY A 3 5.00 -18.47 5.63
C GLY A 3 6.06 -17.55 4.99
N ARG A 4 6.23 -17.66 3.65
CA ARG A 4 7.23 -16.88 2.89
C ARG A 4 7.16 -15.37 3.20
N ARG A 5 5.94 -14.82 3.39
CA ARG A 5 5.70 -13.41 3.75
C ARG A 5 6.20 -13.06 5.15
N GLN A 6 5.97 -13.91 6.16
CA GLN A 6 6.48 -13.71 7.52
C GLN A 6 8.00 -13.72 7.55
N ARG A 7 8.64 -14.60 6.77
CA ARG A 7 10.11 -14.65 6.67
C ARG A 7 10.68 -13.36 6.08
N GLN A 8 10.06 -12.79 5.05
CA GLN A 8 10.49 -11.50 4.49
C GLN A 8 10.33 -10.34 5.47
N MET A 9 9.27 -10.32 6.28
CA MET A 9 9.09 -9.32 7.34
C MET A 9 10.16 -9.43 8.42
N CYS A 10 10.49 -10.65 8.87
CA CYS A 10 11.55 -10.85 9.87
C CYS A 10 12.93 -10.42 9.35
N ILE A 11 13.27 -10.72 8.11
CA ILE A 11 14.55 -10.29 7.49
C ILE A 11 14.62 -8.76 7.43
N ARG A 12 13.56 -8.10 6.99
CA ARG A 12 13.48 -6.63 6.95
C ARG A 12 13.70 -6.01 8.33
N ASP A 13 12.94 -6.46 9.34
CA ASP A 13 13.01 -5.90 10.69
C ASP A 13 14.41 -6.10 11.30
N SER A 14 15.04 -7.23 11.01
CA SER A 14 16.42 -7.48 11.40
C SER A 14 17.40 -6.54 10.70
N LEU A 15 17.24 -6.30 9.39
CA LEU A 15 18.09 -5.37 8.64
C LEU A 15 17.96 -3.94 9.18
N PHE A 16 16.74 -3.46 9.42
CA PHE A 16 16.52 -2.13 9.99
C PHE A 16 17.10 -2.01 11.39
N SER A 17 16.94 -3.01 12.24
CA SER A 17 17.52 -2.99 13.60
C SER A 17 19.05 -2.94 13.60
N LEU A 18 19.68 -3.43 12.54
CA LEU A 18 21.11 -3.38 12.32
C LEU A 18 21.58 -2.10 11.58
N GLY A 19 20.66 -1.17 11.26
CA GLY A 19 20.97 0.08 10.58
C GLY A 19 21.18 -0.05 9.07
N PHE A 20 20.83 -1.18 8.45
CA PHE A 20 20.93 -1.36 7.01
C PHE A 20 19.73 -0.76 6.27
N VAL A 21 20.00 -0.22 5.07
CA VAL A 21 18.97 0.18 4.12
C VAL A 21 18.80 -0.92 3.08
N PRO A 22 17.69 -1.70 3.10
CA PRO A 22 17.48 -2.76 2.13
C PRO A 22 17.17 -2.18 0.75
N ILE A 23 17.81 -2.72 -0.28
CA ILE A 23 17.50 -2.43 -1.69
C ILE A 23 16.71 -3.63 -2.23
N VAL A 24 15.51 -3.37 -2.73
CA VAL A 24 14.62 -4.37 -3.31
C VAL A 24 14.52 -4.13 -4.80
N ASN A 25 14.75 -5.17 -5.58
CA ASN A 25 14.57 -5.13 -7.03
C ASN A 25 13.63 -6.25 -7.49
N GLU A 26 13.05 -6.07 -8.66
CA GLU A 26 12.30 -7.10 -9.36
C GLU A 26 13.22 -8.28 -9.69
N ASN A 27 12.76 -9.52 -9.42
CA ASN A 27 13.52 -10.71 -9.76
C ASN A 27 12.95 -11.34 -11.04
N ASP A 28 13.46 -10.91 -12.19
CA ASP A 28 13.03 -11.34 -13.52
C ASP A 28 13.25 -12.85 -13.77
N SER A 29 14.12 -13.49 -13.00
CA SER A 29 14.44 -14.92 -13.16
C SER A 29 13.44 -15.89 -12.54
N ILE A 30 12.47 -15.40 -11.72
CA ILE A 30 11.43 -16.21 -11.08
C ILE A 30 10.04 -15.63 -11.38
N ALA A 31 9.83 -15.04 -12.54
CA ALA A 31 8.52 -14.56 -12.97
C ALA A 31 7.61 -15.77 -13.27
N THR A 32 6.88 -16.23 -12.27
CA THR A 32 5.68 -17.00 -12.50
C THR A 32 4.64 -16.12 -13.21
N SER A 33 3.76 -16.71 -14.00
CA SER A 33 2.73 -16.04 -14.82
C SER A 33 1.85 -15.01 -14.12
N GLU A 34 1.91 -14.92 -12.80
CA GLU A 34 1.19 -13.97 -11.95
C GLU A 34 1.92 -12.63 -11.76
N ILE A 35 3.22 -12.56 -12.07
CA ILE A 35 4.02 -11.33 -12.03
C ILE A 35 4.46 -11.04 -13.46
N LYS A 36 3.48 -10.72 -14.31
CA LYS A 36 3.76 -10.17 -15.62
C LYS A 36 4.15 -8.71 -15.46
N TYR A 37 5.43 -8.46 -15.77
CA TYR A 37 6.07 -7.24 -16.21
C TYR A 37 6.34 -6.12 -15.22
N GLY A 38 7.63 -5.83 -15.06
CA GLY A 38 8.29 -4.52 -15.11
C GLY A 38 7.57 -3.31 -14.54
N ASP A 39 6.72 -3.51 -13.53
CA ASP A 39 5.98 -2.46 -12.90
C ASP A 39 6.54 -2.23 -11.49
N ASN A 40 7.68 -1.53 -11.47
CA ASN A 40 8.30 -1.15 -10.22
C ASN A 40 7.36 -0.31 -9.32
N ASP A 41 6.37 0.35 -9.88
CA ASP A 41 5.36 1.09 -9.12
C ASP A 41 4.52 0.13 -8.25
N ARG A 42 4.10 -1.00 -8.83
CA ARG A 42 3.39 -2.06 -8.09
C ARG A 42 4.26 -2.73 -7.05
N LEU A 43 5.50 -3.06 -7.41
CA LEU A 43 6.46 -3.64 -6.47
C LEU A 43 6.67 -2.69 -5.29
N ALA A 44 6.95 -1.42 -5.56
CA ALA A 44 7.18 -0.39 -4.54
C ALA A 44 5.98 -0.23 -3.60
N SER A 45 4.75 -0.18 -4.14
CA SER A 45 3.55 -0.08 -3.31
C SER A 45 3.33 -1.32 -2.42
N ARG A 46 3.64 -2.52 -2.93
CA ARG A 46 3.58 -3.76 -2.14
C ARG A 46 4.66 -3.81 -1.06
N VAL A 47 5.87 -3.35 -1.38
CA VAL A 47 6.94 -3.22 -0.39
C VAL A 47 6.55 -2.22 0.69
N ALA A 48 6.01 -1.05 0.33
CA ALA A 48 5.51 -0.06 1.27
C ALA A 48 4.41 -0.64 2.19
N GLN A 49 3.44 -1.37 1.62
CA GLN A 49 2.37 -2.05 2.37
C GLN A 49 2.93 -3.08 3.36
N ILE A 50 3.80 -3.99 2.91
CA ILE A 50 4.37 -5.06 3.74
C ILE A 50 5.31 -4.47 4.81
N SER A 51 6.06 -3.43 4.47
CA SER A 51 6.96 -2.77 5.39
C SER A 51 6.25 -1.87 6.40
N GLY A 52 4.98 -1.57 6.22
CA GLY A 52 4.27 -0.59 7.05
C GLY A 52 4.89 0.80 6.94
N ALA A 53 5.37 1.15 5.74
CA ALA A 53 5.99 2.45 5.48
C ALA A 53 5.01 3.60 5.76
N ASP A 54 5.51 4.75 6.20
CA ASP A 54 4.71 5.96 6.39
C ASP A 54 4.47 6.68 5.08
N CYS A 55 5.45 6.59 4.19
CA CYS A 55 5.46 7.30 2.92
C CYS A 55 6.17 6.47 1.85
N LEU A 56 5.61 6.46 0.64
CA LEU A 56 6.22 5.98 -0.58
C LEU A 56 6.48 7.16 -1.50
N ILE A 57 7.69 7.31 -1.99
CA ILE A 57 8.03 8.32 -3.00
C ILE A 57 8.35 7.60 -4.30
N LEU A 58 7.53 7.83 -5.34
CA LEU A 58 7.80 7.36 -6.69
C LEU A 58 8.53 8.45 -7.48
N LEU A 59 9.79 8.20 -7.77
CA LEU A 59 10.59 9.06 -8.64
C LEU A 59 10.38 8.63 -10.09
N SER A 60 9.86 9.53 -10.92
CA SER A 60 9.47 9.30 -12.30
C SER A 60 10.09 10.33 -13.23
N ASP A 61 9.77 10.26 -14.51
CA ASP A 61 10.10 11.25 -15.54
C ASP A 61 9.11 12.44 -15.57
N VAL A 62 8.08 12.40 -14.71
CA VAL A 62 7.07 13.45 -14.59
C VAL A 62 7.02 14.00 -13.16
N GLU A 63 6.61 15.24 -12.99
CA GLU A 63 6.49 15.89 -11.68
C GLU A 63 5.32 15.34 -10.86
N GLY A 64 4.27 14.84 -11.52
CA GLY A 64 3.08 14.32 -10.86
C GLY A 64 1.92 14.15 -11.81
N LEU A 65 0.70 14.13 -11.28
CA LEU A 65 -0.53 14.06 -12.03
C LEU A 65 -1.00 15.46 -12.42
N TYR A 66 -1.20 15.70 -13.71
CA TYR A 66 -1.73 16.93 -14.25
C TYR A 66 -3.19 16.77 -14.67
N THR A 67 -3.95 17.86 -14.65
CA THR A 67 -5.36 17.88 -15.10
C THR A 67 -5.53 17.50 -16.58
N LYS A 68 -4.49 17.76 -17.39
CA LYS A 68 -4.37 17.44 -18.82
C LYS A 68 -2.93 17.05 -19.12
N ASN A 69 -2.65 16.51 -20.30
CA ASN A 69 -1.27 16.20 -20.69
C ASN A 69 -0.47 17.51 -20.90
N PRO A 70 0.57 17.77 -20.06
CA PRO A 70 1.33 19.03 -20.12
C PRO A 70 2.17 19.16 -21.40
N LYS A 71 2.49 18.06 -22.08
CA LYS A 71 3.22 18.08 -23.34
C LYS A 71 2.38 18.63 -24.51
N ILE A 72 1.06 18.53 -24.42
CA ILE A 72 0.12 18.92 -25.49
C ILE A 72 -0.66 20.16 -25.09
N ASN A 73 -0.91 20.36 -23.81
CA ASN A 73 -1.78 21.44 -23.34
C ASN A 73 -1.05 22.33 -22.32
N LYS A 74 -0.81 23.59 -22.72
CA LYS A 74 -0.15 24.59 -21.88
C LYS A 74 -0.95 24.99 -20.62
N GLU A 75 -2.26 24.72 -20.59
CA GLU A 75 -3.14 24.97 -19.45
C GLU A 75 -3.20 23.79 -18.47
N ALA A 76 -2.32 22.80 -18.62
CA ALA A 76 -2.25 21.67 -17.71
C ALA A 76 -1.76 22.14 -16.34
N ILE A 77 -2.55 21.89 -15.30
CA ILE A 77 -2.24 22.26 -13.92
C ILE A 77 -1.85 21.00 -13.16
N LEU A 78 -0.73 21.08 -12.44
CA LEU A 78 -0.29 20.00 -11.54
C LEU A 78 -1.26 19.89 -10.35
N ILE A 79 -1.79 18.70 -10.14
CA ILE A 79 -2.64 18.40 -8.98
C ILE A 79 -1.73 18.12 -7.80
N LYS A 80 -1.70 19.03 -6.84
CA LYS A 80 -0.78 18.98 -5.70
C LYS A 80 -1.14 17.87 -4.70
N GLU A 81 -2.46 17.63 -4.48
CA GLU A 81 -2.94 16.74 -3.43
C GLU A 81 -4.20 16.00 -3.86
N ILE A 82 -4.28 14.71 -3.55
CA ILE A 82 -5.39 13.81 -3.85
C ILE A 82 -5.70 12.99 -2.62
N SER A 83 -6.83 13.30 -1.97
CA SER A 83 -7.33 12.55 -0.82
C SER A 83 -8.20 11.36 -1.23
N THR A 84 -8.88 11.46 -2.39
CA THR A 84 -9.74 10.39 -2.92
C THR A 84 -9.47 10.18 -4.39
N ILE A 85 -9.19 8.93 -4.77
CA ILE A 85 -9.03 8.54 -6.18
C ILE A 85 -10.42 8.16 -6.69
N ASP A 86 -11.06 9.10 -7.36
CA ASP A 86 -12.36 8.94 -8.00
C ASP A 86 -12.25 8.61 -9.49
N ASP A 87 -13.39 8.40 -10.16
CA ASP A 87 -13.47 8.12 -11.60
C ASP A 87 -12.85 9.23 -12.46
N LYS A 88 -12.80 10.47 -11.96
CA LYS A 88 -12.20 11.60 -12.69
C LYS A 88 -10.68 11.47 -12.71
N ILE A 89 -10.09 11.16 -11.54
CA ILE A 89 -8.64 10.92 -11.42
C ILE A 89 -8.22 9.71 -12.26
N GLU A 90 -9.01 8.63 -12.26
CA GLU A 90 -8.73 7.46 -13.10
C GLU A 90 -8.78 7.76 -14.59
N LYS A 91 -9.79 8.53 -15.04
CA LYS A 91 -9.92 8.96 -16.44
C LYS A 91 -8.76 9.85 -16.89
N ILE A 92 -8.30 10.76 -16.03
CA ILE A 92 -7.13 11.61 -16.31
C ILE A 92 -5.88 10.73 -16.48
N ALA A 93 -5.67 9.78 -15.59
CA ALA A 93 -4.53 8.88 -15.62
C ALA A 93 -4.53 7.97 -16.86
N THR A 94 -5.69 7.53 -17.30
CA THR A 94 -5.85 6.67 -18.49
C THR A 94 -5.61 7.44 -19.79
N LYS A 95 -6.02 8.71 -19.87
CA LYS A 95 -5.82 9.57 -21.05
C LYS A 95 -4.36 10.00 -21.25
N SER A 96 -3.53 9.87 -20.23
CA SER A 96 -2.10 10.21 -20.29
C SER A 96 -1.20 9.05 -20.76
N ILE A 97 -1.75 8.07 -21.49
CA ILE A 97 -0.98 6.94 -22.02
C ILE A 97 0.12 7.50 -22.94
N SER A 98 1.37 7.36 -22.50
CA SER A 98 2.55 7.62 -23.33
C SER A 98 2.74 6.48 -24.33
N GLU A 99 3.03 6.79 -25.57
CA GLU A 99 3.25 5.81 -26.66
C GLU A 99 4.44 4.85 -26.43
N HIS A 100 5.21 5.03 -25.37
CA HIS A 100 6.50 4.34 -25.15
C HIS A 100 6.67 3.83 -23.71
N GLY A 101 5.71 3.12 -23.11
CA GLY A 101 6.01 2.51 -21.80
C GLY A 101 4.87 1.72 -21.19
N THR A 102 5.20 0.55 -20.66
CA THR A 102 4.31 -0.36 -19.92
C THR A 102 3.90 0.16 -18.53
N GLY A 103 4.56 1.23 -18.02
CA GLY A 103 4.37 1.82 -16.70
C GLY A 103 3.81 3.24 -16.73
N GLY A 104 2.67 3.48 -17.38
CA GLY A 104 2.08 4.82 -17.49
C GLY A 104 1.52 5.37 -16.17
N MET A 105 0.91 6.56 -16.20
CA MET A 105 0.28 7.20 -15.04
C MET A 105 -0.74 6.28 -14.35
N LYS A 106 -1.39 5.37 -15.09
CA LYS A 106 -2.32 4.38 -14.55
C LYS A 106 -1.67 3.48 -13.50
N THR A 107 -0.46 2.96 -13.74
CA THR A 107 0.23 2.09 -12.77
C THR A 107 0.57 2.83 -11.50
N LYS A 108 0.91 4.13 -11.60
CA LYS A 108 1.15 5.00 -10.46
C LYS A 108 -0.12 5.26 -9.64
N ILE A 109 -1.26 5.42 -10.30
CA ILE A 109 -2.56 5.54 -9.62
C ILE A 109 -2.95 4.22 -8.94
N ASP A 110 -2.71 3.07 -9.58
CA ASP A 110 -2.94 1.76 -8.96
C ASP A 110 -2.05 1.57 -7.71
N ALA A 111 -0.79 2.00 -7.77
CA ALA A 111 0.11 2.02 -6.61
C ALA A 111 -0.40 2.96 -5.50
N ALA A 112 -0.91 4.14 -5.87
CA ALA A 112 -1.49 5.09 -4.92
C ALA A 112 -2.70 4.51 -4.19
N LYS A 113 -3.58 3.76 -4.87
CA LYS A 113 -4.70 3.05 -4.23
C LYS A 113 -4.22 2.07 -3.18
N VAL A 114 -3.19 1.28 -3.48
CA VAL A 114 -2.60 0.34 -2.52
C VAL A 114 -2.05 1.08 -1.29
N CYS A 115 -1.35 2.20 -1.50
CA CYS A 115 -0.82 3.02 -0.41
C CYS A 115 -1.94 3.62 0.44
N GLN A 116 -2.97 4.23 -0.15
CA GLN A 116 -4.12 4.80 0.58
C GLN A 116 -4.83 3.74 1.43
N LEU A 117 -5.06 2.53 0.88
CA LEU A 117 -5.66 1.41 1.61
C LEU A 117 -4.77 0.88 2.73
N SER A 118 -3.47 1.11 2.67
CA SER A 118 -2.48 0.69 3.67
C SER A 118 -2.21 1.76 4.73
N GLY A 119 -2.84 2.94 4.64
CA GLY A 119 -2.55 4.07 5.52
C GLY A 119 -1.18 4.70 5.27
N CYS A 120 -0.64 4.53 4.06
CA CYS A 120 0.65 5.05 3.61
C CYS A 120 0.43 6.28 2.72
N HIS A 121 1.15 7.37 2.97
CA HIS A 121 1.20 8.51 2.04
C HIS A 121 1.99 8.12 0.80
N MET A 122 1.64 8.69 -0.36
CA MET A 122 2.44 8.49 -1.56
C MET A 122 2.66 9.80 -2.29
N ALA A 123 3.88 10.02 -2.78
CA ALA A 123 4.20 11.13 -3.66
C ALA A 123 4.68 10.63 -5.03
N ILE A 124 4.26 11.31 -6.10
CA ILE A 124 4.85 11.19 -7.44
C ILE A 124 5.63 12.46 -7.70
N ALA A 125 6.91 12.34 -8.03
CA ALA A 125 7.80 13.47 -8.29
C ALA A 125 8.80 13.16 -9.41
N ASN A 126 9.38 14.23 -9.97
CA ASN A 126 10.40 14.11 -10.99
C ASN A 126 11.73 13.65 -10.37
N GLY A 127 12.21 12.47 -10.76
CA GLY A 127 13.49 11.90 -10.34
C GLY A 127 14.70 12.34 -11.18
N LEU A 128 14.47 13.00 -12.32
CA LEU A 128 15.55 13.44 -13.23
C LEU A 128 16.20 14.76 -12.78
N VAL A 129 15.64 15.41 -11.78
CA VAL A 129 16.18 16.66 -11.23
C VAL A 129 17.27 16.40 -10.19
N HIS A 130 18.18 17.35 -10.01
CA HIS A 130 19.19 17.27 -8.95
C HIS A 130 18.52 17.30 -7.57
N ARG A 131 18.87 16.37 -6.69
CA ARG A 131 18.34 16.22 -5.31
C ARG A 131 16.81 16.18 -5.25
N PRO A 132 16.16 15.18 -5.89
CA PRO A 132 14.72 15.15 -6.05
C PRO A 132 13.97 15.13 -4.72
N ILE A 133 14.45 14.38 -3.72
CA ILE A 133 13.80 14.31 -2.39
C ILE A 133 13.82 15.68 -1.70
N GLN A 134 14.93 16.41 -1.78
CA GLN A 134 15.02 17.74 -1.19
C GLN A 134 14.04 18.71 -1.86
N LYS A 135 13.88 18.62 -3.19
CA LYS A 135 12.92 19.44 -3.94
C LYS A 135 11.47 19.15 -3.60
N ILE A 136 11.10 17.88 -3.32
CA ILE A 136 9.76 17.55 -2.84
C ILE A 136 9.46 18.32 -1.56
N LEU A 137 10.44 18.41 -0.65
CA LEU A 137 10.28 19.07 0.64
C LEU A 137 10.28 20.59 0.55
N SER A 138 11.07 21.19 -0.36
CA SER A 138 11.19 22.65 -0.48
C SER A 138 10.13 23.25 -1.41
N ASP A 139 9.98 22.70 -2.59
CA ASP A 139 9.22 23.33 -3.68
C ASP A 139 7.79 22.80 -3.80
N ASN A 140 7.51 21.67 -3.12
CA ASN A 140 6.22 20.94 -3.21
C ASN A 140 5.77 20.75 -4.66
N ASN A 141 6.73 20.47 -5.56
CA ASN A 141 6.48 20.27 -6.98
C ASN A 141 6.28 18.77 -7.28
N CYS A 142 5.21 18.23 -6.73
CA CYS A 142 4.86 16.82 -6.78
C CYS A 142 3.36 16.65 -6.58
N THR A 143 2.84 15.45 -6.81
CA THR A 143 1.46 15.08 -6.44
C THR A 143 1.48 14.17 -5.22
N TRP A 144 0.83 14.60 -4.14
CA TRP A 144 0.62 13.82 -2.94
C TRP A 144 -0.71 13.06 -2.98
N PHE A 145 -0.68 11.80 -2.58
CA PHE A 145 -1.85 10.97 -2.31
C PHE A 145 -1.93 10.74 -0.80
N LEU A 146 -3.01 11.19 -0.20
CA LEU A 146 -3.20 11.12 1.24
C LEU A 146 -4.08 9.92 1.61
N PRO A 147 -3.70 9.11 2.62
CA PRO A 147 -4.55 8.02 3.08
C PRO A 147 -5.73 8.55 3.89
N ASN A 148 -6.91 7.93 3.71
CA ASN A 148 -8.13 8.26 4.45
C ASN A 148 -8.32 7.43 5.71
N ILE A 149 -7.39 6.53 6.01
CA ILE A 149 -7.45 5.60 7.14
C ILE A 149 -6.14 5.61 7.90
N SER A 150 -6.21 5.36 9.22
CA SER A 150 -5.01 5.19 10.01
C SER A 150 -4.28 3.88 9.64
N LYS A 151 -2.97 3.83 9.84
CA LYS A 151 -2.19 2.59 9.66
C LYS A 151 -2.70 1.43 10.50
N LEU A 152 -3.14 1.70 11.72
CA LEU A 152 -3.69 0.68 12.62
C LEU A 152 -4.97 0.08 12.06
N ASP A 153 -5.86 0.90 11.53
CA ASP A 153 -7.10 0.43 10.93
C ASP A 153 -6.88 -0.26 9.60
N ALA A 154 -5.93 0.23 8.79
CA ALA A 154 -5.50 -0.43 7.56
C ALA A 154 -4.93 -1.82 7.85
N ARG A 155 -4.06 -1.95 8.85
CA ARG A 155 -3.48 -3.22 9.28
C ARG A 155 -4.54 -4.19 9.78
N LYS A 156 -5.50 -3.72 10.59
CA LYS A 156 -6.63 -4.53 11.06
C LYS A 156 -7.48 -5.03 9.88
N LYS A 157 -7.87 -4.15 8.97
CA LYS A 157 -8.63 -4.51 7.76
C LYS A 157 -7.89 -5.52 6.89
N TRP A 158 -6.58 -5.34 6.70
CA TRP A 158 -5.77 -6.27 5.92
C TRP A 158 -5.68 -7.65 6.59
N ILE A 159 -5.48 -7.71 7.90
CA ILE A 159 -5.51 -8.97 8.66
C ILE A 159 -6.86 -9.66 8.45
N ILE A 160 -7.96 -8.96 8.65
CA ILE A 160 -9.32 -9.50 8.49
C ILE A 160 -9.53 -10.00 7.06
N SER A 161 -9.16 -9.25 6.04
CA SER A 161 -9.36 -9.63 4.64
C SER A 161 -8.47 -10.79 4.16
N SER A 162 -7.33 -11.01 4.83
CA SER A 162 -6.40 -12.10 4.49
C SER A 162 -6.69 -13.41 5.22
N ILE A 163 -7.64 -13.40 6.15
CA ILE A 163 -8.05 -14.56 6.94
C ILE A 163 -9.28 -15.18 6.29
N SER A 164 -9.21 -16.49 6.00
CA SER A 164 -10.37 -17.32 5.74
C SER A 164 -10.73 -18.01 7.04
N PRO A 165 -11.74 -17.54 7.79
CA PRO A 165 -12.10 -18.14 9.05
C PRO A 165 -12.60 -19.57 8.82
N LYS A 166 -12.17 -20.52 9.65
CA LYS A 166 -12.60 -21.90 9.61
C LYS A 166 -13.75 -22.19 10.56
N GLY A 167 -14.18 -21.19 11.30
CA GLY A 167 -15.29 -21.29 12.24
C GLY A 167 -15.67 -19.97 12.86
N ASP A 168 -16.70 -20.01 13.69
CA ASP A 168 -17.24 -18.86 14.40
C ASP A 168 -17.28 -19.13 15.90
N VAL A 169 -17.04 -18.08 16.68
CA VAL A 169 -17.18 -18.12 18.15
C VAL A 169 -18.27 -17.13 18.56
N ILE A 170 -19.32 -17.62 19.21
CA ILE A 170 -20.38 -16.80 19.78
C ILE A 170 -20.01 -16.47 21.21
N ILE A 171 -19.94 -15.17 21.53
CA ILE A 171 -19.53 -14.66 22.83
C ILE A 171 -20.70 -14.02 23.58
N ASP A 172 -20.54 -13.84 24.89
CA ASP A 172 -21.50 -13.11 25.73
C ASP A 172 -21.23 -11.58 25.70
N ASP A 173 -22.15 -10.82 26.30
CA ASP A 173 -22.07 -9.35 26.34
C ASP A 173 -20.89 -8.85 27.20
N GLY A 174 -20.49 -9.61 28.22
CA GLY A 174 -19.34 -9.31 29.04
C GLY A 174 -18.03 -9.40 28.25
N ALA A 175 -17.88 -10.48 27.48
CA ALA A 175 -16.75 -10.66 26.57
C ALA A 175 -16.73 -9.61 25.45
N LEU A 176 -17.90 -9.27 24.88
CA LEU A 176 -18.02 -8.23 23.87
C LEU A 176 -17.54 -6.87 24.43
N ASN A 177 -17.98 -6.50 25.62
CA ASN A 177 -17.55 -5.26 26.27
C ASN A 177 -16.05 -5.25 26.62
N ALA A 178 -15.50 -6.40 27.03
CA ALA A 178 -14.07 -6.54 27.28
C ALA A 178 -13.24 -6.38 26.00
N LEU A 179 -13.66 -7.01 24.88
CA LEU A 179 -13.00 -6.87 23.58
C LEU A 179 -13.05 -5.44 23.05
N ARG A 180 -14.20 -4.76 23.18
CA ARG A 180 -14.33 -3.33 22.79
C ARG A 180 -13.38 -2.41 23.55
N LYS A 181 -13.02 -2.78 24.78
CA LYS A 181 -12.03 -2.09 25.63
C LYS A 181 -10.59 -2.57 25.37
N GLY A 182 -10.33 -3.35 24.31
CA GLY A 182 -9.01 -3.83 23.94
C GLY A 182 -8.46 -4.96 24.81
N LYS A 183 -9.29 -5.63 25.61
CA LYS A 183 -8.92 -6.80 26.42
C LYS A 183 -9.00 -8.08 25.60
N SER A 184 -8.35 -9.15 26.06
CA SER A 184 -8.38 -10.47 25.42
C SER A 184 -9.69 -11.22 25.70
N LEU A 185 -10.12 -12.04 24.73
CA LEU A 185 -11.21 -12.97 24.92
C LEU A 185 -10.77 -14.12 25.85
N LEU A 186 -11.53 -14.37 26.90
CA LEU A 186 -11.34 -15.49 27.82
C LEU A 186 -12.34 -16.61 27.48
N ALA A 187 -11.97 -17.85 27.72
CA ALA A 187 -12.83 -19.01 27.50
C ALA A 187 -14.19 -18.91 28.22
N ALA A 188 -14.24 -18.28 29.40
CA ALA A 188 -15.45 -18.04 30.17
C ALA A 188 -16.49 -17.15 29.46
N GLY A 189 -16.07 -16.32 28.50
CA GLY A 189 -16.95 -15.46 27.72
C GLY A 189 -17.46 -16.10 26.43
N ILE A 190 -17.14 -17.37 26.16
CA ILE A 190 -17.55 -18.10 24.95
C ILE A 190 -18.82 -18.88 25.25
N LYS A 191 -19.90 -18.58 24.50
CA LYS A 191 -21.18 -19.31 24.59
C LYS A 191 -21.21 -20.54 23.69
N THR A 192 -20.72 -20.40 22.45
CA THR A 192 -20.82 -21.48 21.46
C THR A 192 -19.67 -21.34 20.45
N VAL A 193 -19.22 -22.48 19.96
CA VAL A 193 -18.19 -22.56 18.91
C VAL A 193 -18.78 -23.34 17.73
N ARG A 194 -18.61 -22.85 16.51
CA ARG A 194 -19.07 -23.49 15.28
C ARG A 194 -17.91 -23.61 14.29
N GLY A 195 -17.87 -24.70 13.54
CA GLY A 195 -16.83 -24.98 12.55
C GLY A 195 -15.89 -26.12 12.98
N ASN A 196 -15.00 -26.50 12.07
CA ASN A 196 -13.99 -27.52 12.31
C ASN A 196 -12.61 -26.91 12.13
N PHE A 197 -11.92 -26.66 13.23
CA PHE A 197 -10.62 -25.99 13.24
C PHE A 197 -9.70 -26.56 14.32
N ASN A 198 -8.40 -26.44 14.09
CA ASN A 198 -7.35 -26.91 14.97
C ASN A 198 -6.66 -25.72 15.67
N LYS A 199 -5.81 -26.03 16.66
CA LYS A 199 -4.96 -25.02 17.31
C LYS A 199 -4.08 -24.29 16.28
N GLY A 200 -4.24 -22.98 16.18
CA GLY A 200 -3.52 -22.11 15.23
C GLY A 200 -4.32 -21.76 13.97
N ASP A 201 -5.51 -22.30 13.79
CA ASP A 201 -6.44 -21.85 12.75
C ASP A 201 -7.11 -20.52 13.14
N HIS A 202 -7.51 -19.76 12.14
CA HIS A 202 -8.25 -18.51 12.33
C HIS A 202 -9.75 -18.80 12.41
N ILE A 203 -10.40 -18.16 13.37
CA ILE A 203 -11.84 -18.24 13.65
C ILE A 203 -12.41 -16.84 13.79
#